data_6140bf0c51977e9630c93c38c537bd83
#
_entry.id   6140bf0c51977e9630c93c38c537bd83
#
_cell.length_a   1.000
_cell.length_b   1.000
_cell.length_c   1.000
_cell.angle_alpha   90.00
_cell.angle_beta   90.00
_cell.angle_gamma   90.00
#
_symmetry.space_group_name_H-M   'P 1'
#
loop_
_entity.id
_entity.type
_entity.pdbx_description
1 polymer ?
#
loop_
_entity_poly.entity_id
_entity_poly.type
_entity_poly.pdbx_seq_one_letter_code
_entity_poly.pdbx_strand_id
1 'polypeptide(L)'
;MRSHPGQVMYRNVQTVGGDHDRRRRLTAGSGSSIINLLRVFILCLAASGTARADEAAQCRANAGTFLTGNVTQGPTFAPGHLHKGVELSHTHLTLLSDQDGRSYHVAIDNVFATGYDAAGESVPAPLLTIRTGDRLELCGKLFTRGGLGIDWVHTNCGNRPSTAQPDGWLKVLAPDGSPGANLEDSHKYCRLWR
;
A
#
# COMPACT_ATOMS: atom_id res chain seq x y z
N MET A 1 15.36 24.81 -45.89
CA MET A 1 16.38 25.43 -45.01
C MET A 1 16.76 24.38 -43.96
N ARG A 2 17.74 23.75 -44.17
CA ARG A 2 19.10 23.39 -43.73
C ARG A 2 19.40 23.96 -42.34
N SER A 3 19.65 23.05 -41.32
CA SER A 3 20.96 22.90 -40.74
C SER A 3 21.01 22.54 -39.33
N HIS A 4 21.74 21.90 -38.84
CA HIS A 4 23.12 21.47 -38.62
C HIS A 4 23.20 20.82 -37.18
N PRO A 5 23.94 19.73 -36.99
CA PRO A 5 24.13 19.08 -35.67
C PRO A 5 25.40 19.62 -34.99
N GLY A 6 25.30 19.85 -33.69
CA GLY A 6 26.43 20.23 -32.83
C GLY A 6 27.14 19.00 -32.24
N GLN A 7 28.37 18.80 -32.63
CA GLN A 7 29.31 17.86 -32.02
C GLN A 7 29.83 18.41 -30.69
N VAL A 8 29.88 17.61 -29.67
CA VAL A 8 30.62 17.90 -28.44
C VAL A 8 31.82 16.98 -28.31
N MET A 9 32.99 17.65 -28.23
CA MET A 9 34.30 17.05 -28.16
C MET A 9 34.56 16.24 -26.89
N TYR A 10 35.13 15.06 -27.09
CA TYR A 10 35.85 14.31 -26.04
C TYR A 10 37.20 14.96 -25.76
N ARG A 11 37.48 15.27 -24.52
CA ARG A 11 38.81 15.57 -24.01
C ARG A 11 39.40 14.35 -23.30
N ASN A 12 40.39 13.77 -23.92
CA ASN A 12 41.37 12.86 -23.32
C ASN A 12 42.25 13.63 -22.32
N VAL A 13 42.43 13.09 -21.13
CA VAL A 13 43.52 13.45 -20.25
C VAL A 13 44.28 12.17 -19.90
N GLN A 14 45.54 12.15 -20.32
CA GLN A 14 46.48 11.07 -20.11
C GLN A 14 47.14 11.14 -18.72
N THR A 15 47.30 10.00 -18.17
CA THR A 15 48.23 9.43 -17.18
C THR A 15 49.52 10.15 -16.89
N VAL A 16 49.87 10.21 -15.60
CA VAL A 16 51.27 10.20 -15.12
C VAL A 16 51.35 9.18 -14.00
N GLY A 17 52.34 8.27 -14.13
CA GLY A 17 52.62 7.18 -13.22
C GLY A 17 53.34 7.65 -11.96
N GLY A 18 53.27 6.83 -10.94
CA GLY A 18 54.00 6.96 -9.69
C GLY A 18 54.05 5.62 -8.99
N ASP A 19 55.13 4.93 -9.25
CA ASP A 19 55.58 3.70 -8.60
C ASP A 19 56.04 4.00 -7.17
N HIS A 20 55.45 3.37 -6.16
CA HIS A 20 56.07 3.20 -4.84
C HIS A 20 55.56 1.89 -4.19
N ASP A 21 56.44 0.91 -4.36
CA ASP A 21 56.56 -0.31 -3.56
C ASP A 21 56.47 -0.01 -2.05
N ARG A 22 55.44 -0.52 -1.37
CA ARG A 22 55.41 -0.68 0.09
C ARG A 22 54.74 -2.02 0.45
N ARG A 23 55.59 -3.01 0.53
CA ARG A 23 55.29 -4.24 1.28
C ARG A 23 54.76 -3.88 2.66
N ARG A 24 53.51 -4.14 2.92
CA ARG A 24 52.93 -4.23 4.28
C ARG A 24 52.25 -5.54 4.48
N ARG A 25 52.78 -6.23 5.41
CA ARG A 25 52.36 -7.46 6.10
C ARG A 25 50.86 -7.69 6.10
N LEU A 26 50.47 -8.88 5.64
CA LEU A 26 49.15 -9.46 5.88
C LEU A 26 49.05 -9.79 7.38
N THR A 27 48.31 -8.98 8.12
CA THR A 27 47.80 -9.37 9.42
C THR A 27 46.45 -10.03 9.18
N ALA A 28 46.36 -11.33 9.49
CA ALA A 28 45.15 -12.05 9.63
C ALA A 28 44.34 -11.41 10.78
N GLY A 29 43.18 -10.83 10.44
CA GLY A 29 42.30 -10.25 11.42
C GLY A 29 41.01 -9.83 10.75
N SER A 30 39.99 -10.58 10.97
CA SER A 30 38.60 -10.17 11.01
C SER A 30 37.62 -11.16 10.41
N GLY A 31 37.52 -12.32 11.03
CA GLY A 31 36.33 -13.19 10.87
C GLY A 31 35.06 -12.66 11.55
N SER A 32 35.11 -11.45 12.18
CA SER A 32 34.03 -10.94 13.02
C SER A 32 32.99 -10.08 12.28
N SER A 33 33.38 -9.48 11.14
CA SER A 33 32.47 -8.52 10.43
C SER A 33 31.33 -9.18 9.66
N ILE A 34 31.60 -10.36 9.08
CA ILE A 34 30.58 -11.06 8.25
C ILE A 34 29.45 -11.61 9.13
N ILE A 35 29.79 -12.11 10.33
CA ILE A 35 28.80 -12.66 11.27
C ILE A 35 27.87 -11.57 11.79
N ASN A 36 28.37 -10.35 12.01
CA ASN A 36 27.54 -9.23 12.46
C ASN A 36 26.60 -8.72 11.35
N LEU A 37 27.05 -8.68 10.09
CA LEU A 37 26.17 -8.32 8.96
C LEU A 37 25.03 -9.35 8.78
N LEU A 38 25.31 -10.62 8.92
CA LEU A 38 24.29 -11.67 8.80
C LEU A 38 23.26 -11.59 9.95
N ARG A 39 23.69 -11.26 11.17
CA ARG A 39 22.81 -11.09 12.33
C ARG A 39 21.88 -9.88 12.18
N VAL A 40 22.38 -8.76 11.65
CA VAL A 40 21.56 -7.55 11.40
C VAL A 40 20.53 -7.83 10.32
N PHE A 41 20.88 -8.57 9.26
CA PHE A 41 19.94 -8.92 8.19
C PHE A 41 18.82 -9.87 8.64
N ILE A 42 19.14 -10.82 9.51
CA ILE A 42 18.14 -11.77 10.10
C ILE A 42 17.21 -11.02 11.06
N LEU A 43 17.71 -10.03 11.84
CA LEU A 43 16.85 -9.24 12.73
C LEU A 43 15.86 -8.34 11.96
N CYS A 44 16.27 -7.75 10.84
CA CYS A 44 15.37 -6.93 10.02
C CYS A 44 14.24 -7.73 9.36
N LEU A 45 14.49 -8.98 8.93
CA LEU A 45 13.46 -9.86 8.38
C LEU A 45 12.44 -10.32 9.43
N ALA A 46 12.84 -10.45 10.69
CA ALA A 46 11.93 -10.84 11.77
C ALA A 46 10.96 -9.71 12.18
N ALA A 47 11.37 -8.43 12.08
CA ALA A 47 10.55 -7.29 12.47
C ALA A 47 9.34 -7.07 11.55
N SER A 48 9.47 -7.34 10.24
CA SER A 48 8.37 -7.17 9.28
C SER A 48 7.26 -8.23 9.47
N GLY A 49 7.60 -9.41 9.96
CA GLY A 49 6.63 -10.50 10.20
C GLY A 49 5.73 -10.24 11.43
N THR A 50 6.24 -9.58 12.45
CA THR A 50 5.47 -9.29 13.69
C THR A 50 4.43 -8.21 13.45
N ALA A 51 4.77 -7.13 12.74
CA ALA A 51 3.84 -6.04 12.46
C ALA A 51 2.59 -6.51 11.68
N ARG A 52 2.76 -7.40 10.67
CA ARG A 52 1.63 -7.96 9.91
C ARG A 52 0.76 -8.91 10.73
N ALA A 53 1.37 -9.67 11.64
CA ALA A 53 0.62 -10.53 12.54
C ALA A 53 -0.28 -9.70 13.48
N ASP A 54 0.20 -8.54 13.93
CA ASP A 54 -0.53 -7.61 14.77
C ASP A 54 -1.70 -6.95 14.01
N GLU A 55 -1.50 -6.50 12.77
CA GLU A 55 -2.56 -5.91 11.93
C GLU A 55 -3.65 -6.96 11.62
N ALA A 56 -3.27 -8.19 11.27
CA ALA A 56 -4.23 -9.27 11.06
C ALA A 56 -5.00 -9.64 12.34
N ALA A 57 -4.36 -9.58 13.50
CA ALA A 57 -5.02 -9.81 14.79
C ALA A 57 -5.99 -8.67 15.12
N GLN A 58 -5.59 -7.42 14.86
CA GLN A 58 -6.44 -6.25 15.04
C GLN A 58 -7.67 -6.31 14.12
N CYS A 59 -7.50 -6.65 12.85
CA CYS A 59 -8.62 -6.81 11.92
C CYS A 59 -9.64 -7.83 12.41
N ARG A 60 -9.18 -8.98 12.92
CA ARG A 60 -10.07 -9.98 13.52
C ARG A 60 -10.78 -9.46 14.77
N ALA A 61 -10.08 -8.73 15.63
CA ALA A 61 -10.69 -8.10 16.82
C ALA A 61 -11.77 -7.07 16.42
N ASN A 62 -11.59 -6.42 15.27
CA ASN A 62 -12.54 -5.51 14.65
C ASN A 62 -13.61 -6.21 13.80
N ALA A 63 -13.76 -7.54 13.94
CA ALA A 63 -14.70 -8.39 13.25
C ALA A 63 -14.57 -8.42 11.70
N GLY A 64 -13.41 -7.99 11.17
CA GLY A 64 -13.09 -7.97 9.75
C GLY A 64 -12.32 -9.19 9.26
N THR A 65 -12.23 -9.31 7.94
CA THR A 65 -11.32 -10.21 7.23
C THR A 65 -10.10 -9.43 6.75
N PHE A 66 -8.91 -9.94 7.05
CA PHE A 66 -7.64 -9.34 6.66
C PHE A 66 -7.16 -9.91 5.33
N LEU A 67 -6.84 -9.04 4.37
CA LEU A 67 -6.23 -9.38 3.09
C LEU A 67 -5.01 -8.49 2.83
N THR A 68 -3.97 -9.07 2.24
CA THR A 68 -2.89 -8.33 1.59
C THR A 68 -2.73 -8.82 0.15
N GLY A 69 -2.18 -7.98 -0.73
CA GLY A 69 -1.97 -8.39 -2.12
C GLY A 69 -1.53 -7.25 -3.02
N ASN A 70 -1.42 -7.57 -4.30
CA ASN A 70 -1.04 -6.60 -5.33
C ASN A 70 -2.29 -6.12 -6.08
N VAL A 71 -2.36 -4.82 -6.34
CA VAL A 71 -3.37 -4.24 -7.22
C VAL A 71 -3.10 -4.68 -8.65
N THR A 72 -4.08 -5.31 -9.29
CA THR A 72 -4.00 -5.75 -10.69
C THR A 72 -4.82 -4.89 -11.64
N GLN A 73 -5.86 -4.19 -11.13
CA GLN A 73 -6.70 -3.27 -11.88
C GLN A 73 -7.25 -2.16 -10.97
N GLY A 74 -7.51 -1.00 -11.53
CA GLY A 74 -8.15 0.14 -10.88
C GLY A 74 -7.15 1.21 -10.48
N PRO A 75 -7.56 2.23 -9.68
CA PRO A 75 -8.92 2.51 -9.21
C PRO A 75 -9.85 3.04 -10.31
N THR A 76 -11.11 2.69 -10.25
CA THR A 76 -12.17 3.16 -11.15
C THR A 76 -13.37 3.65 -10.35
N PHE A 77 -13.98 4.76 -10.80
CA PHE A 77 -15.17 5.31 -10.18
C PHE A 77 -16.42 4.51 -10.53
N ALA A 78 -17.31 4.33 -9.57
CA ALA A 78 -18.65 3.82 -9.75
C ALA A 78 -19.65 4.77 -9.05
N PRO A 79 -20.68 5.26 -9.76
CA PRO A 79 -21.71 6.10 -9.17
C PRO A 79 -22.50 5.33 -8.14
N GLY A 80 -23.01 6.05 -7.14
CA GLY A 80 -23.87 5.49 -6.10
C GLY A 80 -25.28 6.06 -6.15
N HIS A 81 -25.94 6.04 -5.01
CA HIS A 81 -27.25 6.67 -4.83
C HIS A 81 -27.14 7.82 -3.83
N LEU A 82 -28.04 8.79 -3.98
CA LEU A 82 -28.13 9.89 -3.03
C LEU A 82 -28.76 9.44 -1.72
N HIS A 83 -28.08 9.70 -0.61
CA HIS A 83 -28.61 9.51 0.74
C HIS A 83 -28.45 10.80 1.56
N LYS A 84 -29.56 11.40 1.98
CA LYS A 84 -29.59 12.68 2.70
C LYS A 84 -28.73 13.78 2.02
N GLY A 85 -28.76 13.84 0.68
CA GLY A 85 -28.02 14.84 -0.13
C GLY A 85 -26.53 14.55 -0.33
N VAL A 86 -26.07 13.37 0.03
CA VAL A 86 -24.70 12.89 -0.23
C VAL A 86 -24.76 11.70 -1.16
N GLU A 87 -23.99 11.69 -2.24
CA GLU A 87 -23.88 10.53 -3.10
C GLU A 87 -22.99 9.46 -2.43
N LEU A 88 -23.50 8.24 -2.33
CA LEU A 88 -22.76 7.09 -1.81
C LEU A 88 -22.09 6.35 -2.97
N SER A 89 -21.13 7.04 -3.62
CA SER A 89 -20.34 6.47 -4.71
C SER A 89 -19.22 5.57 -4.19
N HIS A 90 -18.68 4.76 -5.10
CA HIS A 90 -17.61 3.79 -4.77
C HIS A 90 -16.39 3.98 -5.67
N THR A 91 -15.26 3.53 -5.17
CA THR A 91 -14.06 3.26 -5.97
C THR A 91 -13.85 1.76 -6.02
N HIS A 92 -13.67 1.23 -7.22
CA HIS A 92 -13.43 -0.20 -7.44
C HIS A 92 -12.00 -0.45 -7.90
N LEU A 93 -11.40 -1.51 -7.39
CA LEU A 93 -10.13 -2.06 -7.87
C LEU A 93 -10.12 -3.59 -7.75
N THR A 94 -9.12 -4.23 -8.34
CA THR A 94 -8.91 -5.68 -8.21
C THR A 94 -7.60 -5.94 -7.49
N LEU A 95 -7.64 -6.78 -6.46
CA LEU A 95 -6.49 -7.23 -5.66
C LEU A 95 -6.22 -8.72 -5.91
N LEU A 96 -4.99 -9.07 -6.27
CA LEU A 96 -4.50 -10.45 -6.23
C LEU A 96 -3.97 -10.75 -4.83
N SER A 97 -4.70 -11.58 -4.09
CA SER A 97 -4.45 -11.87 -2.68
C SER A 97 -3.20 -12.74 -2.46
N ASP A 98 -2.38 -12.37 -1.46
CA ASP A 98 -1.23 -13.15 -1.00
C ASP A 98 -1.68 -14.42 -0.23
N GLN A 99 -2.88 -14.41 0.36
CA GLN A 99 -3.35 -15.48 1.24
C GLN A 99 -3.75 -16.75 0.47
N ASP A 100 -4.31 -16.59 -0.73
CA ASP A 100 -4.84 -17.71 -1.49
C ASP A 100 -4.60 -17.63 -3.01
N GLY A 101 -3.92 -16.58 -3.49
CA GLY A 101 -3.63 -16.37 -4.92
C GLY A 101 -4.86 -16.06 -5.78
N ARG A 102 -6.00 -15.70 -5.17
CA ARG A 102 -7.24 -15.38 -5.88
C ARG A 102 -7.39 -13.88 -6.10
N SER A 103 -8.11 -13.51 -7.16
CA SER A 103 -8.48 -12.12 -7.40
C SER A 103 -9.73 -11.74 -6.63
N TYR A 104 -9.65 -10.64 -5.91
CA TYR A 104 -10.75 -10.04 -5.14
C TYR A 104 -11.14 -8.71 -5.77
N HIS A 105 -12.43 -8.53 -5.99
CA HIS A 105 -13.01 -7.23 -6.27
C HIS A 105 -13.05 -6.43 -4.95
N VAL A 106 -12.44 -5.25 -4.93
CA VAL A 106 -12.47 -4.36 -3.75
C VAL A 106 -13.43 -3.22 -4.05
N ALA A 107 -14.50 -3.11 -3.24
CA ALA A 107 -15.46 -2.02 -3.30
C ALA A 107 -15.20 -1.07 -2.12
N ILE A 108 -14.79 0.15 -2.42
CA ILE A 108 -14.37 1.17 -1.46
C ILE A 108 -15.46 2.24 -1.40
N ASP A 109 -15.99 2.52 -0.21
CA ASP A 109 -17.06 3.51 0.01
C ASP A 109 -16.48 4.92 0.06
N ASN A 110 -16.48 5.65 -1.05
CA ASN A 110 -15.81 6.96 -1.20
C ASN A 110 -16.09 7.98 -0.09
N VAL A 111 -17.24 7.87 0.59
CA VAL A 111 -17.63 8.78 1.69
C VAL A 111 -16.71 8.72 2.91
N PHE A 112 -15.89 7.68 3.03
CA PHE A 112 -14.89 7.53 4.09
C PHE A 112 -13.50 7.98 3.65
N ALA A 113 -13.28 8.28 2.38
CA ALA A 113 -12.02 8.85 1.91
C ALA A 113 -11.86 10.29 2.40
N THR A 114 -10.65 10.66 2.82
CA THR A 114 -10.34 12.02 3.21
C THR A 114 -10.54 12.97 2.02
N GLY A 115 -11.25 14.08 2.26
CA GLY A 115 -11.53 15.06 1.22
C GLY A 115 -12.67 14.74 0.27
N TYR A 116 -13.45 13.67 0.53
CA TYR A 116 -14.62 13.33 -0.27
C TYR A 116 -15.61 14.50 -0.37
N ASP A 117 -16.08 14.79 -1.59
CA ASP A 117 -17.14 15.77 -1.87
C ASP A 117 -18.50 15.08 -1.89
N ALA A 118 -19.54 15.74 -1.36
CA ALA A 118 -20.91 15.24 -1.32
C ALA A 118 -21.51 14.96 -2.71
N ALA A 119 -21.03 15.63 -3.76
CA ALA A 119 -21.44 15.38 -5.15
C ALA A 119 -20.86 14.07 -5.74
N GLY A 120 -19.69 13.62 -5.26
CA GLY A 120 -19.15 12.28 -5.45
C GLY A 120 -18.98 11.79 -6.88
N GLU A 121 -18.61 12.64 -7.83
CA GLU A 121 -18.56 12.29 -9.26
C GLU A 121 -17.22 11.72 -9.75
N SER A 122 -16.28 11.47 -8.84
CA SER A 122 -14.94 10.98 -9.19
C SER A 122 -14.30 10.18 -8.06
N VAL A 123 -13.24 9.43 -8.40
CA VAL A 123 -12.39 8.78 -7.40
C VAL A 123 -11.78 9.85 -6.48
N PRO A 124 -11.91 9.75 -5.14
CA PRO A 124 -11.30 10.68 -4.19
C PRO A 124 -9.77 10.73 -4.34
N ALA A 125 -9.20 11.92 -4.09
CA ALA A 125 -7.76 12.16 -4.29
C ALA A 125 -6.83 11.15 -3.58
N PRO A 126 -7.07 10.74 -2.31
CA PRO A 126 -6.24 9.72 -1.67
C PRO A 126 -6.25 8.38 -2.42
N LEU A 127 -7.43 7.95 -2.90
CA LEU A 127 -7.59 6.68 -3.62
C LEU A 127 -7.00 6.73 -5.03
N LEU A 128 -6.94 7.92 -5.67
CA LEU A 128 -6.27 8.12 -6.95
C LEU A 128 -4.76 7.89 -6.89
N THR A 129 -4.16 7.88 -5.70
CA THR A 129 -2.72 7.58 -5.57
C THR A 129 -2.40 6.11 -5.78
N ILE A 130 -3.38 5.21 -5.61
CA ILE A 130 -3.21 3.78 -5.79
C ILE A 130 -2.96 3.47 -7.27
N ARG A 131 -1.98 2.59 -7.55
CA ARG A 131 -1.59 2.18 -8.90
C ARG A 131 -1.58 0.67 -9.03
N THR A 132 -1.76 0.18 -10.24
CA THR A 132 -1.47 -1.23 -10.57
C THR A 132 -0.03 -1.56 -10.18
N GLY A 133 0.15 -2.66 -9.44
CA GLY A 133 1.42 -3.08 -8.88
C GLY A 133 1.65 -2.65 -7.42
N ASP A 134 0.90 -1.68 -6.91
CA ASP A 134 0.97 -1.33 -5.49
C ASP A 134 0.52 -2.50 -4.63
N ARG A 135 1.11 -2.60 -3.45
CA ARG A 135 0.71 -3.56 -2.44
C ARG A 135 -0.24 -2.90 -1.46
N LEU A 136 -1.36 -3.56 -1.21
CA LEU A 136 -2.36 -3.09 -0.24
C LEU A 136 -2.50 -4.05 0.93
N GLU A 137 -2.96 -3.48 2.02
CA GLU A 137 -3.47 -4.14 3.21
C GLU A 137 -4.90 -3.68 3.46
N LEU A 138 -5.79 -4.63 3.55
CA LEU A 138 -7.22 -4.42 3.71
C LEU A 138 -7.73 -5.15 4.96
N CYS A 139 -8.61 -4.48 5.68
CA CYS A 139 -9.49 -5.10 6.66
C CYS A 139 -10.93 -4.73 6.31
N GLY A 140 -11.78 -5.70 6.09
CA GLY A 140 -13.14 -5.45 5.63
C GLY A 140 -14.03 -6.68 5.73
N LYS A 141 -15.14 -6.66 5.00
CA LYS A 141 -16.14 -7.71 4.94
C LYS A 141 -16.08 -8.42 3.59
N LEU A 142 -15.92 -9.74 3.60
CA LEU A 142 -15.99 -10.54 2.38
C LEU A 142 -17.42 -10.65 1.84
N PHE A 143 -17.51 -10.64 0.51
CA PHE A 143 -18.74 -10.99 -0.20
C PHE A 143 -18.47 -11.96 -1.35
N THR A 144 -19.50 -12.70 -1.75
CA THR A 144 -19.43 -13.66 -2.88
C THR A 144 -20.54 -13.44 -3.90
N ARG A 145 -21.55 -12.62 -3.57
CA ARG A 145 -22.63 -12.29 -4.52
C ARG A 145 -22.08 -11.36 -5.59
N GLY A 146 -22.17 -11.77 -6.85
CA GLY A 146 -21.60 -11.01 -7.98
C GLY A 146 -20.10 -11.23 -8.20
N GLY A 147 -19.48 -12.18 -7.49
CA GLY A 147 -18.07 -12.50 -7.53
C GLY A 147 -17.44 -12.50 -6.16
N LEU A 148 -16.17 -12.91 -6.11
CA LEU A 148 -15.39 -12.85 -4.88
C LEU A 148 -14.88 -11.44 -4.65
N GLY A 149 -15.13 -10.88 -3.46
CA GLY A 149 -14.67 -9.53 -3.15
C GLY A 149 -14.66 -9.20 -1.67
N ILE A 150 -14.23 -7.97 -1.40
CA ILE A 150 -14.21 -7.36 -0.08
C ILE A 150 -14.78 -5.94 -0.17
N ASP A 151 -15.70 -5.62 0.73
CA ASP A 151 -16.26 -4.28 0.95
C ASP A 151 -16.04 -3.85 2.40
N TRP A 152 -16.61 -2.69 2.77
CA TRP A 152 -16.50 -2.20 4.15
C TRP A 152 -15.05 -2.04 4.63
N VAL A 153 -14.15 -1.62 3.73
CA VAL A 153 -12.72 -1.42 4.00
C VAL A 153 -12.43 -0.01 4.57
N HIS A 154 -13.25 0.43 5.50
CA HIS A 154 -13.24 1.77 6.06
C HIS A 154 -13.47 1.74 7.57
N THR A 155 -13.14 2.86 8.24
CA THR A 155 -13.40 3.04 9.65
C THR A 155 -14.89 2.95 9.98
N ASN A 156 -15.23 2.40 11.15
CA ASN A 156 -16.61 2.32 11.62
C ASN A 156 -17.04 3.67 12.25
N CYS A 157 -18.29 4.03 12.09
CA CYS A 157 -18.87 5.28 12.62
C CYS A 157 -19.18 5.25 14.15
N GLY A 158 -18.43 4.50 14.92
CA GLY A 158 -18.57 4.41 16.37
C GLY A 158 -19.58 3.35 16.84
N ASN A 159 -20.08 2.49 15.93
CA ASN A 159 -20.83 1.30 16.31
C ASN A 159 -19.88 0.22 16.83
N ARG A 160 -20.41 -0.72 17.63
CA ARG A 160 -19.65 -1.91 18.00
C ARG A 160 -19.36 -2.72 16.72
N PRO A 161 -18.09 -3.04 16.41
CA PRO A 161 -17.76 -3.84 15.24
C PRO A 161 -18.48 -5.19 15.22
N SER A 162 -18.93 -5.60 14.04
CA SER A 162 -19.56 -6.89 13.79
C SER A 162 -19.16 -7.42 12.40
N THR A 163 -19.39 -8.68 12.11
CA THR A 163 -19.11 -9.27 10.79
C THR A 163 -19.89 -8.63 9.65
N ALA A 164 -21.02 -7.97 9.96
CA ALA A 164 -21.79 -7.19 8.98
C ALA A 164 -21.26 -5.77 8.79
N GLN A 165 -20.63 -5.21 9.83
CA GLN A 165 -20.10 -3.85 9.91
C GLN A 165 -18.78 -3.86 10.68
N PRO A 166 -17.69 -4.34 10.10
CA PRO A 166 -16.39 -4.33 10.76
C PRO A 166 -15.88 -2.89 10.93
N ASP A 167 -14.87 -2.71 11.79
CA ASP A 167 -14.07 -1.50 11.82
C ASP A 167 -12.82 -1.76 10.97
N GLY A 168 -12.93 -1.38 9.70
CA GLY A 168 -11.99 -1.76 8.66
C GLY A 168 -10.98 -0.66 8.31
N TRP A 169 -10.15 -0.96 7.32
CA TRP A 169 -9.19 -0.02 6.74
C TRP A 169 -8.72 -0.44 5.35
N LEU A 170 -8.16 0.54 4.64
CA LEU A 170 -7.41 0.37 3.41
C LEU A 170 -6.10 1.13 3.54
N LYS A 171 -4.97 0.42 3.47
CA LYS A 171 -3.62 0.99 3.58
C LYS A 171 -2.74 0.55 2.41
N VAL A 172 -1.90 1.46 1.90
CA VAL A 172 -0.85 1.13 0.93
C VAL A 172 0.38 0.69 1.71
N LEU A 173 0.98 -0.43 1.33
CA LEU A 173 2.21 -0.92 1.94
C LEU A 173 3.43 -0.29 1.26
N ALA A 174 4.37 0.19 2.06
CA ALA A 174 5.68 0.63 1.57
C ALA A 174 6.51 -0.58 1.04
N PRO A 175 7.61 -0.34 0.30
CA PRO A 175 8.46 -1.42 -0.22
C PRO A 175 9.04 -2.35 0.85
N ASP A 176 9.24 -1.85 2.07
CA ASP A 176 9.68 -2.66 3.23
C ASP A 176 8.53 -3.44 3.88
N GLY A 177 7.30 -3.26 3.37
CA GLY A 177 6.09 -3.90 3.85
C GLY A 177 5.43 -3.21 5.04
N SER A 178 5.93 -2.06 5.48
CA SER A 178 5.26 -1.27 6.52
C SER A 178 3.96 -0.66 6.00
N PRO A 179 2.86 -0.66 6.80
CA PRO A 179 1.60 -0.06 6.39
C PRO A 179 1.66 1.45 6.46
N GLY A 180 1.07 2.10 5.44
CA GLY A 180 0.80 3.54 5.43
C GLY A 180 -0.40 3.91 6.28
N ALA A 181 -0.85 5.16 6.16
CA ALA A 181 -2.08 5.63 6.80
C ALA A 181 -3.30 4.94 6.20
N ASN A 182 -4.37 4.82 7.00
CA ASN A 182 -5.68 4.39 6.50
C ASN A 182 -6.24 5.47 5.56
N LEU A 183 -6.51 5.13 4.31
CA LEU A 183 -7.06 6.06 3.31
C LEU A 183 -8.58 6.26 3.48
N GLU A 184 -9.23 5.40 4.26
CA GLU A 184 -10.66 5.32 4.48
C GLU A 184 -11.01 5.59 5.97
N ASP A 185 -10.47 6.70 6.53
CA ASP A 185 -10.59 7.05 7.96
C ASP A 185 -11.40 8.33 8.21
N SER A 186 -12.18 8.79 7.24
CA SER A 186 -12.99 9.99 7.39
C SER A 186 -14.29 9.72 8.14
N HIS A 187 -14.52 10.48 9.22
CA HIS A 187 -15.79 10.45 9.97
C HIS A 187 -16.77 11.56 9.53
N LYS A 188 -16.44 12.32 8.49
CA LYS A 188 -17.20 13.51 8.04
C LYS A 188 -18.68 13.19 7.81
N TYR A 189 -18.97 12.05 7.24
CA TYR A 189 -20.32 11.65 6.85
C TYR A 189 -20.96 10.59 7.76
N CYS A 190 -20.33 10.24 8.89
CA CYS A 190 -20.89 9.27 9.84
C CYS A 190 -22.31 9.61 10.34
N ARG A 191 -22.68 10.89 10.32
CA ARG A 191 -24.05 11.34 10.65
C ARG A 191 -25.14 10.78 9.74
N LEU A 192 -24.79 10.28 8.55
CA LEU A 192 -25.75 9.71 7.60
C LEU A 192 -26.39 8.43 8.15
N TRP A 193 -25.71 7.72 9.05
CA TRP A 193 -26.11 6.44 9.62
C TRP A 193 -26.55 6.52 11.10
N ARG A 194 -26.79 7.73 11.59
CA ARG A 194 -27.30 8.01 12.95
C ARG A 194 -28.73 8.45 12.93
#